data_68edc8001442c961140f9d9f61f14244
#
_entry.id   68edc8001442c961140f9d9f61f14244
#
_cell.length_a   1.000
_cell.length_b   1.000
_cell.length_c   1.000
_cell.angle_alpha   90.00
_cell.angle_beta   90.00
_cell.angle_gamma   90.00
#
_symmetry.space_group_name_H-M   'P 1'
#
loop_
_entity.id
_entity.type
_entity.pdbx_description
1 polymer ?
#
loop_
_entity_poly.entity_id
_entity_poly.type
_entity_poly.pdbx_seq_one_letter_code
_entity_poly.pdbx_strand_id
1 'polypeptide(L)'
;MGKQVLDATTGGKHIWHAEQKDADRVIFADRRAVPAGEIDQQPNWKVAPDVKADYRQLPFRSEAFDLICFDPPHRVSDEGMESISGIIETKYGCLHAETWQEDLQRAFDELWRVLKSGGVLTMKWNDAMPSSSDILELLPETPLYGTNSAKPNTETDWWVFHK
;
A
#
# COMPACT_ATOMS: atom_id res chain seq x y z
N MET A 1 2.39 24.71 6.55
CA MET A 1 3.04 23.82 5.55
C MET A 1 1.98 22.84 5.06
N GLY A 2 1.86 22.60 3.76
CA GLY A 2 0.94 21.60 3.21
C GLY A 2 1.34 20.18 3.59
N LYS A 3 0.40 19.24 3.54
CA LYS A 3 0.65 17.81 3.72
C LYS A 3 1.61 17.32 2.64
N GLN A 4 2.70 16.67 3.03
CA GLN A 4 3.82 16.32 2.14
C GLN A 4 4.00 14.82 1.97
N VAL A 5 3.33 14.03 2.82
CA VAL A 5 3.44 12.57 2.85
C VAL A 5 2.07 11.96 2.54
N LEU A 6 2.07 10.94 1.69
CA LEU A 6 0.89 10.12 1.40
C LEU A 6 1.14 8.69 1.90
N ASP A 7 0.23 8.19 2.71
CA ASP A 7 0.04 6.75 2.91
C ASP A 7 -1.12 6.33 1.98
N ALA A 8 -0.80 5.62 0.91
CA ALA A 8 -1.76 5.29 -0.14
C ALA A 8 -2.60 4.04 0.18
N THR A 9 -2.27 3.33 1.24
CA THR A 9 -2.86 2.04 1.65
C THR A 9 -2.95 1.92 3.16
N THR A 10 -3.55 2.90 3.78
CA THR A 10 -3.53 3.15 5.23
C THR A 10 -3.85 1.92 6.08
N GLY A 11 -4.86 1.13 5.72
CA GLY A 11 -5.29 0.00 6.52
C GLY A 11 -5.48 0.36 8.00
N GLY A 12 -4.95 -0.47 8.89
CA GLY A 12 -4.91 -0.21 10.33
C GLY A 12 -3.71 0.62 10.80
N LYS A 13 -3.01 1.32 9.90
CA LYS A 13 -1.79 2.11 10.18
C LYS A 13 -0.67 1.30 10.86
N HIS A 14 -0.50 0.03 10.46
CA HIS A 14 0.43 -0.89 11.13
C HIS A 14 1.90 -0.58 10.89
N ILE A 15 2.23 0.06 9.76
CA ILE A 15 3.60 0.47 9.43
C ILE A 15 4.04 1.75 10.17
N TRP A 16 3.10 2.45 10.83
CA TRP A 16 3.36 3.74 11.46
C TRP A 16 3.67 3.59 12.96
N HIS A 17 4.68 4.30 13.43
CA HIS A 17 4.91 4.49 14.86
C HIS A 17 3.72 5.24 15.47
N ALA A 18 3.42 4.95 16.75
CA ALA A 18 2.23 5.46 17.42
C ALA A 18 2.08 6.98 17.32
N GLU A 19 3.17 7.73 17.50
CA GLU A 19 3.22 9.19 17.51
C GLU A 19 3.02 9.81 16.12
N GLN A 20 3.10 8.99 15.05
CA GLN A 20 2.96 9.43 13.66
C GLN A 20 1.60 9.06 13.04
N LYS A 21 0.77 8.28 13.74
CA LYS A 21 -0.53 7.81 13.20
C LYS A 21 -1.55 8.93 12.96
N ASP A 22 -1.35 10.09 13.58
CA ASP A 22 -2.20 11.26 13.44
C ASP A 22 -1.40 12.51 13.06
N ALA A 23 -0.24 12.33 12.41
CA ALA A 23 0.64 13.42 12.02
C ALA A 23 0.01 14.32 10.95
N ASP A 24 -0.10 15.61 11.20
CA ASP A 24 -0.71 16.61 10.31
C ASP A 24 -0.09 16.68 8.90
N ARG A 25 1.18 16.27 8.78
CA ARG A 25 1.91 16.25 7.51
C ARG A 25 1.56 15.08 6.60
N VAL A 26 0.82 14.05 7.10
CA VAL A 26 0.45 12.85 6.38
C VAL A 26 -1.00 12.93 5.93
N ILE A 27 -1.26 12.52 4.70
CA ILE A 27 -2.59 12.12 4.24
C ILE A 27 -2.65 10.61 4.28
N PHE A 28 -3.58 10.09 5.05
CA PHE A 28 -3.90 8.68 5.10
C PHE A 28 -5.03 8.37 4.13
N ALA A 29 -4.76 7.60 3.08
CA ALA A 29 -5.73 7.21 2.07
C ALA A 29 -5.94 5.69 2.05
N ASP A 30 -7.17 5.27 1.84
CA ASP A 30 -7.55 3.88 1.63
C ASP A 30 -8.86 3.84 0.84
N ARG A 31 -9.04 2.83 0.00
CA ARG A 31 -10.30 2.61 -0.71
C ARG A 31 -11.43 2.16 0.23
N ARG A 32 -11.08 1.61 1.39
CA ARG A 32 -11.99 1.11 2.41
C ARG A 32 -12.14 2.12 3.55
N ALA A 33 -13.29 2.06 4.19
CA ALA A 33 -13.48 2.59 5.53
C ALA A 33 -14.17 1.46 6.32
N VAL A 34 -13.53 1.00 7.39
CA VAL A 34 -14.01 -0.12 8.21
C VAL A 34 -14.12 0.37 9.65
N PRO A 35 -15.32 0.34 10.24
CA PRO A 35 -15.51 0.79 11.62
C PRO A 35 -14.82 -0.15 12.61
N ALA A 36 -14.59 0.31 13.82
CA ALA A 36 -14.18 -0.54 14.92
C ALA A 36 -15.29 -1.55 15.27
N GLY A 37 -14.90 -2.73 15.73
CA GLY A 37 -15.84 -3.81 16.09
C GLY A 37 -16.07 -4.84 14.98
N GLU A 38 -15.54 -4.66 13.79
CA GLU A 38 -15.67 -5.64 12.69
C GLU A 38 -14.84 -6.92 12.91
N ILE A 39 -13.88 -6.89 13.81
CA ILE A 39 -13.06 -8.05 14.17
C ILE A 39 -13.18 -8.28 15.66
N ASP A 40 -13.88 -9.33 16.08
CA ASP A 40 -14.15 -9.67 17.49
C ASP A 40 -12.87 -9.74 18.35
N GLN A 41 -11.81 -10.34 17.80
CA GLN A 41 -10.53 -10.50 18.49
C GLN A 41 -9.73 -9.19 18.57
N GLN A 42 -10.13 -8.16 17.83
CA GLN A 42 -9.47 -6.86 17.77
C GLN A 42 -10.51 -5.72 17.72
N PRO A 43 -11.26 -5.52 18.79
CA PRO A 43 -12.42 -4.63 18.77
C PRO A 43 -12.11 -3.15 18.47
N ASN A 44 -10.86 -2.74 18.67
CA ASN A 44 -10.41 -1.37 18.39
C ASN A 44 -9.79 -1.20 16.99
N TRP A 45 -9.62 -2.30 16.25
CA TRP A 45 -9.09 -2.21 14.90
C TRP A 45 -10.10 -1.57 13.96
N LYS A 46 -9.61 -0.67 13.13
CA LYS A 46 -10.42 0.06 12.15
C LYS A 46 -9.57 0.50 10.95
N VAL A 47 -10.22 0.81 9.84
CA VAL A 47 -9.64 1.55 8.72
C VAL A 47 -10.37 2.89 8.65
N ALA A 48 -9.67 3.96 9.02
CA ALA A 48 -10.23 5.31 9.09
C ALA A 48 -9.30 6.27 8.32
N PRO A 49 -9.40 6.28 6.96
CA PRO A 49 -8.59 7.17 6.14
C PRO A 49 -9.08 8.63 6.23
N ASP A 50 -8.17 9.58 6.00
CA ASP A 50 -8.51 11.00 5.80
C ASP A 50 -9.23 11.17 4.44
N VAL A 51 -8.81 10.37 3.44
CA VAL A 51 -9.36 10.40 2.09
C VAL A 51 -9.70 8.97 1.66
N LYS A 52 -10.97 8.72 1.35
CA LYS A 52 -11.40 7.45 0.76
C LYS A 52 -11.08 7.50 -0.74
N ALA A 53 -10.03 6.78 -1.16
CA ALA A 53 -9.57 6.76 -2.53
C ALA A 53 -8.95 5.41 -2.91
N ASP A 54 -9.04 5.07 -4.18
CA ASP A 54 -8.34 3.94 -4.78
C ASP A 54 -6.94 4.39 -5.22
N TYR A 55 -5.91 3.67 -4.82
CA TYR A 55 -4.53 3.99 -5.16
C TYR A 55 -4.23 3.92 -6.66
N ARG A 56 -5.12 3.29 -7.47
CA ARG A 56 -5.03 3.26 -8.94
C ARG A 56 -5.58 4.53 -9.59
N GLN A 57 -6.28 5.38 -8.81
CA GLN A 57 -6.84 6.65 -9.26
C GLN A 57 -7.02 7.59 -8.06
N LEU A 58 -5.99 8.35 -7.75
CA LEU A 58 -5.95 9.23 -6.60
C LEU A 58 -6.52 10.63 -6.91
N PRO A 59 -7.29 11.23 -6.00
CA PRO A 59 -7.87 12.56 -6.21
C PRO A 59 -6.87 13.70 -5.95
N PHE A 60 -5.60 13.49 -6.30
CA PHE A 60 -4.55 14.48 -6.10
C PHE A 60 -3.96 14.92 -7.44
N ARG A 61 -3.50 16.18 -7.48
CA ARG A 61 -2.74 16.69 -8.62
C ARG A 61 -1.40 15.97 -8.77
N SER A 62 -0.84 15.98 -9.97
CA SER A 62 0.53 15.52 -10.18
C SER A 62 1.51 16.28 -9.29
N GLU A 63 2.59 15.61 -8.88
CA GLU A 63 3.66 16.18 -8.08
C GLU A 63 3.16 16.85 -6.77
N ALA A 64 2.30 16.15 -6.05
CA ALA A 64 1.73 16.64 -4.80
C ALA A 64 2.56 16.27 -3.56
N PHE A 65 3.25 15.14 -3.58
CA PHE A 65 3.88 14.56 -2.39
C PHE A 65 5.40 14.41 -2.52
N ASP A 66 6.10 14.61 -1.41
CA ASP A 66 7.55 14.41 -1.32
C ASP A 66 7.90 12.96 -0.94
N LEU A 67 7.00 12.29 -0.20
CA LEU A 67 7.13 10.89 0.22
C LEU A 67 5.80 10.17 0.05
N ILE A 68 5.86 8.96 -0.48
CA ILE A 68 4.71 8.05 -0.55
C ILE A 68 5.06 6.73 0.13
N CYS A 69 4.16 6.25 0.99
CA CYS A 69 4.19 4.92 1.57
C CYS A 69 3.14 4.06 0.86
N PHE A 70 3.55 2.88 0.38
CA PHE A 70 2.70 1.94 -0.33
C PHE A 70 2.84 0.53 0.25
N ASP A 71 1.81 0.05 0.93
CA ASP A 71 1.71 -1.29 1.53
C ASP A 71 0.45 -1.98 0.98
N PRO A 72 0.44 -2.37 -0.32
CA PRO A 72 -0.73 -2.96 -0.94
C PRO A 72 -1.06 -4.33 -0.35
N PRO A 73 -2.27 -4.88 -0.60
CA PRO A 73 -2.55 -6.27 -0.30
C PRO A 73 -1.52 -7.20 -0.94
N HIS A 74 -1.04 -8.18 -0.17
CA HIS A 74 -0.02 -9.15 -0.63
C HIS A 74 -0.61 -10.49 -1.03
N ARG A 75 -1.93 -10.67 -0.84
CA ARG A 75 -2.62 -11.91 -1.19
C ARG A 75 -3.41 -11.73 -2.47
N VAL A 76 -3.39 -12.77 -3.28
CA VAL A 76 -4.19 -12.89 -4.48
C VAL A 76 -5.26 -13.96 -4.26
N SER A 77 -6.49 -13.66 -4.61
CA SER A 77 -7.60 -14.63 -4.61
C SER A 77 -8.42 -14.51 -5.89
N ASP A 78 -9.13 -15.58 -6.25
CA ASP A 78 -9.94 -15.63 -7.47
C ASP A 78 -11.04 -14.57 -7.48
N GLU A 79 -11.55 -14.19 -6.31
CA GLU A 79 -12.64 -13.24 -6.15
C GLU A 79 -12.17 -11.88 -5.62
N GLY A 80 -10.87 -11.73 -5.34
CA GLY A 80 -10.29 -10.49 -4.83
C GLY A 80 -11.01 -9.97 -3.59
N MET A 81 -11.42 -8.70 -3.63
CA MET A 81 -12.16 -8.04 -2.55
C MET A 81 -13.65 -8.37 -2.51
N GLU A 82 -14.19 -9.11 -3.48
CA GLU A 82 -15.62 -9.45 -3.55
C GLU A 82 -16.01 -10.56 -2.60
N SER A 83 -15.04 -11.44 -2.24
CA SER A 83 -15.24 -12.51 -1.28
C SER A 83 -14.16 -12.48 -0.19
N ILE A 84 -14.32 -11.55 0.74
CA ILE A 84 -13.44 -11.47 1.91
C ILE A 84 -13.87 -12.50 2.95
N SER A 85 -12.98 -13.43 3.24
CA SER A 85 -13.17 -14.43 4.28
C SER A 85 -11.99 -14.45 5.25
N GLY A 86 -12.27 -14.25 6.54
CA GLY A 86 -11.27 -14.32 7.58
C GLY A 86 -10.61 -12.99 7.95
N ILE A 87 -9.91 -13.03 9.09
CA ILE A 87 -9.32 -11.84 9.73
C ILE A 87 -8.26 -11.17 8.87
N ILE A 88 -7.43 -11.97 8.18
CA ILE A 88 -6.30 -11.43 7.40
C ILE A 88 -6.82 -10.62 6.21
N GLU A 89 -7.77 -11.17 5.45
CA GLU A 89 -8.35 -10.49 4.30
C GLU A 89 -9.17 -9.27 4.69
N THR A 90 -9.90 -9.36 5.82
CA THR A 90 -10.59 -8.20 6.38
C THR A 90 -9.61 -7.08 6.73
N LYS A 91 -8.45 -7.41 7.29
CA LYS A 91 -7.44 -6.41 7.69
C LYS A 91 -6.68 -5.81 6.52
N TYR A 92 -6.24 -6.64 5.59
CA TYR A 92 -5.25 -6.25 4.57
C TYR A 92 -5.82 -6.19 3.16
N GLY A 93 -6.98 -6.80 2.92
CA GLY A 93 -7.56 -6.94 1.59
C GLY A 93 -6.91 -8.04 0.77
N CYS A 94 -7.39 -8.17 -0.48
CA CYS A 94 -6.87 -9.10 -1.47
C CYS A 94 -6.77 -8.42 -2.83
N LEU A 95 -5.85 -8.90 -3.66
CA LEU A 95 -5.77 -8.63 -5.09
C LEU A 95 -6.56 -9.70 -5.85
N HIS A 96 -7.13 -9.33 -6.99
CA HIS A 96 -7.87 -10.26 -7.84
C HIS A 96 -6.91 -11.03 -8.76
N ALA A 97 -7.08 -12.36 -8.84
CA ALA A 97 -6.15 -13.24 -9.58
C ALA A 97 -6.01 -12.86 -11.06
N GLU A 98 -7.07 -12.40 -11.70
CA GLU A 98 -7.03 -12.06 -13.13
C GLU A 98 -6.43 -10.68 -13.41
N THR A 99 -6.41 -9.76 -12.44
CA THR A 99 -6.06 -8.34 -12.70
C THR A 99 -4.92 -7.79 -11.87
N TRP A 100 -4.36 -8.56 -10.93
CA TRP A 100 -3.39 -8.03 -9.95
C TRP A 100 -2.15 -7.40 -10.58
N GLN A 101 -1.65 -7.94 -11.70
CA GLN A 101 -0.49 -7.36 -12.40
C GLN A 101 -0.82 -5.97 -12.95
N GLU A 102 -1.92 -5.87 -13.69
CA GLU A 102 -2.37 -4.60 -14.25
C GLU A 102 -2.70 -3.60 -13.15
N ASP A 103 -3.35 -4.07 -12.08
CA ASP A 103 -3.72 -3.24 -10.93
C ASP A 103 -2.50 -2.66 -10.22
N LEU A 104 -1.44 -3.45 -10.01
CA LEU A 104 -0.19 -2.98 -9.40
C LEU A 104 0.59 -2.03 -10.32
N GLN A 105 0.62 -2.29 -11.64
CA GLN A 105 1.24 -1.37 -12.60
C GLN A 105 0.52 -0.02 -12.61
N ARG A 106 -0.81 -0.03 -12.71
CA ARG A 106 -1.63 1.19 -12.65
C ARG A 106 -1.47 1.93 -11.33
N ALA A 107 -1.39 1.18 -10.22
CA ALA A 107 -1.11 1.77 -8.91
C ALA A 107 0.24 2.48 -8.91
N PHE A 108 1.28 1.82 -9.39
CA PHE A 108 2.62 2.40 -9.41
C PHE A 108 2.69 3.65 -10.30
N ASP A 109 2.11 3.61 -11.50
CA ASP A 109 2.03 4.75 -12.41
C ASP A 109 1.31 5.94 -11.76
N GLU A 110 0.21 5.68 -11.06
CA GLU A 110 -0.55 6.73 -10.39
C GLU A 110 0.20 7.31 -9.18
N LEU A 111 0.85 6.46 -8.39
CA LEU A 111 1.71 6.90 -7.28
C LEU A 111 2.90 7.72 -7.80
N TRP A 112 3.49 7.29 -8.93
CA TRP A 112 4.56 8.01 -9.60
C TRP A 112 4.11 9.37 -10.12
N ARG A 113 2.90 9.45 -10.67
CA ARG A 113 2.28 10.71 -11.11
C ARG A 113 2.16 11.73 -9.98
N VAL A 114 1.66 11.30 -8.80
CA VAL A 114 1.44 12.19 -7.66
C VAL A 114 2.70 12.46 -6.83
N LEU A 115 3.76 11.67 -7.01
CA LEU A 115 5.07 11.88 -6.41
C LEU A 115 5.80 13.01 -7.15
N LYS A 116 6.40 13.93 -6.41
CA LYS A 116 7.24 15.01 -6.97
C LYS A 116 8.52 14.46 -7.58
N SER A 117 9.06 15.20 -8.55
CA SER A 117 10.46 15.00 -8.97
C SER A 117 11.39 15.20 -7.76
N GLY A 118 12.33 14.27 -7.54
CA GLY A 118 13.16 14.21 -6.34
C GLY A 118 12.45 13.62 -5.12
N GLY A 119 11.22 13.15 -5.26
CA GLY A 119 10.46 12.49 -4.21
C GLY A 119 10.83 11.02 -4.03
N VAL A 120 10.38 10.45 -2.92
CA VAL A 120 10.66 9.06 -2.53
C VAL A 120 9.37 8.28 -2.40
N LEU A 121 9.32 7.09 -3.02
CA LEU A 121 8.28 6.09 -2.80
C LEU A 121 8.89 4.90 -2.05
N THR A 122 8.27 4.52 -0.95
CA THR A 122 8.60 3.28 -0.23
C THR A 122 7.51 2.26 -0.45
N MET A 123 7.87 1.06 -0.86
CA MET A 123 6.95 -0.04 -1.05
C MET A 123 7.30 -1.19 -0.10
N LYS A 124 6.28 -1.72 0.56
CA LYS A 124 6.38 -2.92 1.38
C LYS A 124 5.68 -4.06 0.66
N TRP A 125 6.29 -5.24 0.69
CA TRP A 125 5.73 -6.47 0.16
C TRP A 125 6.02 -7.65 1.09
N ASN A 126 5.09 -8.57 1.19
CA ASN A 126 5.34 -9.85 1.87
C ASN A 126 5.60 -10.91 0.81
N ASP A 127 6.80 -11.50 0.84
CA ASP A 127 7.28 -12.48 -0.14
C ASP A 127 6.57 -13.83 0.03
N ALA A 128 5.33 -13.89 -0.44
CA ALA A 128 4.53 -15.11 -0.43
C ALA A 128 4.18 -15.54 -1.85
N MET A 129 3.00 -15.20 -2.32
CA MET A 129 2.55 -15.40 -3.70
C MET A 129 1.61 -14.24 -4.08
N PRO A 130 1.99 -13.39 -5.04
CA PRO A 130 3.21 -13.43 -5.87
C PRO A 130 4.50 -13.18 -5.11
N SER A 131 5.62 -13.72 -5.63
CA SER A 131 6.94 -13.53 -5.01
C SER A 131 7.44 -12.09 -5.17
N SER A 132 8.39 -11.68 -4.34
CA SER A 132 9.06 -10.38 -4.46
C SER A 132 9.73 -10.18 -5.81
N SER A 133 10.29 -11.23 -6.41
CA SER A 133 10.88 -11.16 -7.76
C SER A 133 9.83 -10.90 -8.83
N ASP A 134 8.66 -11.57 -8.76
CA ASP A 134 7.57 -11.33 -9.71
C ASP A 134 7.09 -9.88 -9.65
N ILE A 135 7.03 -9.31 -8.44
CA ILE A 135 6.64 -7.91 -8.25
C ILE A 135 7.69 -6.96 -8.84
N LEU A 136 8.97 -7.18 -8.54
CA LEU A 136 10.05 -6.32 -9.05
C LEU A 136 10.18 -6.36 -10.58
N GLU A 137 9.93 -7.52 -11.20
CA GLU A 137 9.91 -7.65 -12.66
C GLU A 137 8.70 -6.94 -13.30
N LEU A 138 7.60 -6.85 -12.55
CA LEU A 138 6.37 -6.22 -13.01
C LEU A 138 6.44 -4.68 -12.99
N LEU A 139 7.15 -4.11 -12.01
CA LEU A 139 7.17 -2.66 -11.80
C LEU A 139 7.99 -1.93 -12.88
N PRO A 140 7.55 -0.74 -13.36
CA PRO A 140 8.23 -0.01 -14.42
C PRO A 140 9.57 0.60 -13.99
N GLU A 141 9.80 0.76 -12.68
CA GLU A 141 11.00 1.36 -12.12
C GLU A 141 11.75 0.37 -11.23
N THR A 142 13.08 0.47 -11.21
CA THR A 142 13.93 -0.33 -10.34
C THR A 142 14.14 0.37 -9.00
N PRO A 143 14.05 -0.32 -7.86
CA PRO A 143 14.36 0.28 -6.57
C PRO A 143 15.78 0.85 -6.50
N LEU A 144 15.93 2.01 -5.88
CA LEU A 144 17.24 2.60 -5.59
C LEU A 144 18.00 1.76 -4.55
N TYR A 145 17.30 1.30 -3.52
CA TYR A 145 17.80 0.36 -2.52
C TYR A 145 16.63 -0.31 -1.77
N GLY A 146 16.94 -1.31 -0.95
CA GLY A 146 15.96 -2.05 -0.16
C GLY A 146 16.41 -3.47 0.10
N THR A 147 15.46 -4.35 0.41
CA THR A 147 15.73 -5.77 0.57
C THR A 147 16.23 -6.34 -0.75
N ASN A 148 17.41 -6.93 -0.73
CA ASN A 148 18.12 -7.44 -1.93
C ASN A 148 18.60 -8.88 -1.71
N SER A 149 17.85 -9.70 -1.03
CA SER A 149 18.22 -11.08 -0.81
C SER A 149 17.18 -12.02 -1.38
N ALA A 150 17.64 -12.91 -2.24
CA ALA A 150 16.87 -14.07 -2.70
C ALA A 150 16.72 -15.12 -1.56
N LYS A 151 16.25 -14.70 -0.39
CA LYS A 151 15.89 -15.65 0.67
C LYS A 151 14.49 -16.14 0.38
N PRO A 152 14.27 -17.43 0.29
CA PRO A 152 12.95 -17.97 0.06
C PRO A 152 12.07 -17.80 1.30
N ASN A 153 10.88 -17.27 1.08
CA ASN A 153 9.65 -17.45 1.82
C ASN A 153 9.40 -16.60 3.06
N THR A 154 8.29 -15.87 3.01
CA THR A 154 7.53 -15.27 4.11
C THR A 154 8.15 -14.07 4.82
N GLU A 155 9.26 -13.54 4.35
CA GLU A 155 9.83 -12.30 4.88
C GLU A 155 9.15 -11.09 4.27
N THR A 156 9.13 -10.00 5.00
CA THR A 156 8.64 -8.71 4.51
C THR A 156 9.80 -7.96 3.88
N ASP A 157 9.62 -7.61 2.62
CA ASP A 157 10.57 -6.80 1.87
C ASP A 157 10.16 -5.33 1.88
N TRP A 158 11.16 -4.45 1.85
CA TRP A 158 11.00 -3.02 1.72
C TRP A 158 11.88 -2.51 0.59
N TRP A 159 11.28 -1.77 -0.33
CA TRP A 159 11.98 -1.15 -1.44
C TRP A 159 11.77 0.37 -1.44
N VAL A 160 12.80 1.07 -1.83
CA VAL A 160 12.81 2.52 -1.94
C VAL A 160 13.09 2.92 -3.37
N PHE A 161 12.18 3.69 -3.94
CA PHE A 161 12.28 4.26 -5.29
C PHE A 161 12.48 5.77 -5.16
N HIS A 162 13.22 6.34 -6.08
CA HIS A 162 13.49 7.78 -6.16
C HIS A 162 13.15 8.29 -7.56
N LYS A 163 12.26 9.28 -7.60
CA LYS A 163 11.79 9.87 -8.85
C LYS A 163 12.70 11.00 -9.34
#